data_7aa3a81b4d220b54a6cb945f574299fe
#
_entry.id   7aa3a81b4d220b54a6cb945f574299fe
#
_cell.length_a   1.000
_cell.length_b   1.000
_cell.length_c   1.000
_cell.angle_alpha   90.00
_cell.angle_beta   90.00
_cell.angle_gamma   90.00
#
_symmetry.space_group_name_H-M   'P 1'
#
loop_
_entity.id
_entity.type
_entity.pdbx_description
1 polymer ?
#
loop_
_entity_poly.entity_id
_entity_poly.type
_entity_poly.pdbx_seq_one_letter_code
_entity_poly.pdbx_strand_id
1 'polypeptide(L)'
;FPPSSHGKVRHPGASAVFLLLNESMSFLAVIGVAGVAAGIFTLSWWGRVRSMLSDPMAVLRSPGIVYALLTGLIIAGYSTVDKQGVQHVTPLLYMYLMTTSATFGLLPFIMRGRTRAVFANEWHRHARAIVAGGMFQFAAYGMILTALTVSPVSYVGPFREIGLLVGVGLGVFVLKEPFPGGRILGAVLVTAGAITIAIAP
;
A
#
# COMPACT_ATOMS: atom_id res chain seq x y z
N PHE A 1 41.65 -26.05 -12.70
CA PHE A 1 40.56 -26.07 -11.73
C PHE A 1 40.57 -24.76 -10.93
N PRO A 2 39.62 -23.81 -11.08
CA PRO A 2 39.44 -22.72 -10.15
C PRO A 2 38.55 -23.16 -8.98
N PRO A 3 38.75 -22.64 -7.75
CA PRO A 3 37.99 -23.02 -6.57
C PRO A 3 36.57 -22.48 -6.63
N SER A 4 35.64 -23.35 -6.29
CA SER A 4 34.20 -23.10 -6.16
C SER A 4 33.90 -21.96 -5.18
N SER A 5 33.24 -20.94 -5.67
CA SER A 5 32.62 -19.92 -4.83
C SER A 5 31.50 -20.57 -3.99
N HIS A 6 31.73 -20.64 -2.69
CA HIS A 6 30.71 -21.03 -1.72
C HIS A 6 29.54 -20.05 -1.79
N GLY A 7 28.49 -20.42 -2.51
CA GLY A 7 27.17 -19.78 -2.40
C GLY A 7 26.68 -19.91 -0.95
N LYS A 8 26.58 -18.79 -0.23
CA LYS A 8 25.90 -18.75 1.06
C LYS A 8 24.45 -19.16 0.84
N VAL A 9 24.13 -20.38 1.23
CA VAL A 9 22.75 -20.86 1.34
C VAL A 9 22.08 -19.98 2.40
N ARG A 10 21.27 -19.04 1.96
CA ARG A 10 20.42 -18.26 2.85
C ARG A 10 19.30 -19.16 3.35
N HIS A 11 19.26 -19.40 4.64
CA HIS A 11 18.19 -20.12 5.31
C HIS A 11 16.85 -19.37 5.14
N PRO A 12 15.76 -20.02 4.71
CA PRO A 12 14.45 -19.40 4.49
C PRO A 12 13.63 -19.23 5.78
N GLY A 13 14.27 -18.79 6.85
CA GLY A 13 13.62 -18.67 8.16
C GLY A 13 13.79 -17.32 8.86
N ALA A 14 14.42 -16.34 8.23
CA ALA A 14 14.55 -15.00 8.81
C ALA A 14 13.24 -14.22 8.63
N SER A 15 12.62 -13.89 9.75
CA SER A 15 11.38 -13.11 9.87
C SER A 15 11.34 -11.92 8.90
N ALA A 16 10.13 -11.61 8.39
CA ALA A 16 9.84 -10.50 7.46
C ALA A 16 10.45 -9.15 7.88
N VAL A 17 10.60 -8.91 9.18
CA VAL A 17 11.27 -7.73 9.77
C VAL A 17 12.77 -7.69 9.43
N PHE A 18 13.45 -8.85 9.33
CA PHE A 18 14.86 -8.94 8.95
C PHE A 18 15.10 -8.68 7.46
N LEU A 19 14.11 -9.00 6.61
CA LEU A 19 14.20 -8.72 5.17
C LEU A 19 14.08 -7.20 4.89
N LEU A 20 13.28 -6.48 5.66
CA LEU A 20 13.19 -5.02 5.60
C LEU A 20 14.47 -4.33 6.09
N LEU A 21 15.18 -4.92 7.07
CA LEU A 21 16.43 -4.38 7.62
C LEU A 21 17.67 -4.74 6.79
N ASN A 22 17.58 -5.70 5.86
CA ASN A 22 18.71 -6.12 5.03
C ASN A 22 18.70 -5.51 3.63
N GLU A 23 17.68 -4.72 3.29
CA GLU A 23 17.69 -3.86 2.09
C GLU A 23 18.58 -2.64 2.42
N SER A 24 19.72 -2.51 1.72
CA SER A 24 20.56 -1.32 1.81
C SER A 24 19.84 -0.16 1.13
N MET A 25 19.12 0.63 1.92
CA MET A 25 18.50 1.88 1.43
C MET A 25 19.57 2.97 1.36
N SER A 26 19.61 3.70 0.24
CA SER A 26 20.45 4.89 0.17
C SER A 26 19.92 5.96 1.13
N PHE A 27 20.81 6.82 1.64
CA PHE A 27 20.42 7.92 2.52
C PHE A 27 19.32 8.80 1.90
N LEU A 28 19.39 9.00 0.59
CA LEU A 28 18.39 9.76 -0.17
C LEU A 28 17.02 9.07 -0.17
N ALA A 29 16.99 7.74 -0.30
CA ALA A 29 15.76 6.97 -0.22
C ALA A 29 15.09 7.08 1.17
N VAL A 30 15.89 7.05 2.24
CA VAL A 30 15.39 7.24 3.62
C VAL A 30 14.74 8.61 3.80
N ILE A 31 15.36 9.68 3.27
CA ILE A 31 14.76 11.02 3.27
C ILE A 31 13.46 11.04 2.49
N GLY A 32 13.40 10.41 1.33
CA GLY A 32 12.21 10.33 0.51
C GLY A 32 11.07 9.60 1.22
N VAL A 33 11.34 8.46 1.85
CA VAL A 33 10.36 7.70 2.66
C VAL A 33 9.84 8.55 3.83
N ALA A 34 10.73 9.23 4.53
CA ALA A 34 10.35 10.14 5.62
C ALA A 34 9.47 11.30 5.11
N GLY A 35 9.77 11.84 3.92
CA GLY A 35 8.96 12.85 3.26
C GLY A 35 7.55 12.37 2.91
N VAL A 36 7.43 11.18 2.33
CA VAL A 36 6.13 10.55 2.06
C VAL A 36 5.34 10.32 3.35
N ALA A 37 5.97 9.76 4.38
CA ALA A 37 5.32 9.52 5.67
C ALA A 37 4.83 10.82 6.33
N ALA A 38 5.66 11.87 6.32
CA ALA A 38 5.29 13.19 6.81
C ALA A 38 4.14 13.81 6.01
N GLY A 39 4.14 13.62 4.69
CA GLY A 39 3.07 14.08 3.81
C GLY A 39 1.74 13.39 4.09
N ILE A 40 1.72 12.05 4.22
CA ILE A 40 0.53 11.27 4.58
C ILE A 40 0.01 11.69 5.95
N PHE A 41 0.92 11.86 6.92
CA PHE A 41 0.57 12.36 8.25
C PHE A 41 -0.11 13.74 8.17
N THR A 42 0.46 14.65 7.41
CA THR A 42 -0.07 16.01 7.20
C THR A 42 -1.45 15.97 6.54
N LEU A 43 -1.64 15.14 5.50
CA LEU A 43 -2.93 14.95 4.82
C LEU A 43 -4.01 14.45 5.77
N SER A 44 -3.66 13.50 6.64
CA SER A 44 -4.61 12.82 7.51
C SER A 44 -4.95 13.62 8.79
N TRP A 45 -4.01 14.42 9.29
CA TRP A 45 -4.06 15.01 10.62
C TRP A 45 -4.09 16.54 10.63
N TRP A 46 -4.15 17.20 9.49
CA TRP A 46 -4.24 18.65 9.44
C TRP A 46 -5.44 19.17 10.25
N GLY A 47 -5.15 20.06 11.19
CA GLY A 47 -6.17 20.61 12.12
C GLY A 47 -6.38 19.81 13.40
N ARG A 48 -5.83 18.60 13.54
CA ARG A 48 -5.90 17.77 14.76
C ARG A 48 -4.60 17.73 15.55
N VAL A 49 -3.54 18.36 15.05
CA VAL A 49 -2.22 18.37 15.70
C VAL A 49 -2.28 18.96 17.10
N ARG A 50 -3.14 19.98 17.34
CA ARG A 50 -3.31 20.60 18.65
C ARG A 50 -3.89 19.64 19.69
N SER A 51 -4.83 18.78 19.31
CA SER A 51 -5.39 17.76 20.22
C SER A 51 -4.39 16.64 20.49
N MET A 52 -3.50 16.35 19.55
CA MET A 52 -2.44 15.36 19.72
C MET A 52 -1.37 15.83 20.71
N LEU A 53 -1.05 17.12 20.73
CA LEU A 53 -0.10 17.72 21.66
C LEU A 53 -0.67 17.84 23.08
N SER A 54 -2.00 17.99 23.23
CA SER A 54 -2.64 18.11 24.54
C SER A 54 -2.81 16.78 25.26
N ASP A 55 -3.08 15.69 24.54
CA ASP A 55 -3.20 14.34 25.11
C ASP A 55 -2.79 13.26 24.11
N PRO A 56 -1.48 12.97 23.97
CA PRO A 56 -0.96 12.01 23.01
C PRO A 56 -1.44 10.58 23.29
N MET A 57 -1.72 10.24 24.55
CA MET A 57 -2.13 8.89 24.92
C MET A 57 -3.60 8.62 24.55
N ALA A 58 -4.49 9.59 24.71
CA ALA A 58 -5.88 9.50 24.27
C ALA A 58 -5.95 9.35 22.76
N VAL A 59 -5.08 10.04 22.03
CA VAL A 59 -4.99 9.96 20.57
C VAL A 59 -4.53 8.57 20.12
N LEU A 60 -3.48 8.02 20.72
CA LEU A 60 -2.97 6.67 20.41
C LEU A 60 -3.99 5.56 20.72
N ARG A 61 -4.86 5.78 21.71
CA ARG A 61 -5.95 4.83 22.04
C ARG A 61 -7.20 5.02 21.20
N SER A 62 -7.26 6.04 20.35
CA SER A 62 -8.42 6.24 19.49
C SER A 62 -8.59 5.06 18.51
N PRO A 63 -9.82 4.52 18.34
CA PRO A 63 -10.06 3.38 17.47
C PRO A 63 -9.54 3.59 16.03
N GLY A 64 -9.63 4.81 15.54
CA GLY A 64 -9.15 5.15 14.20
C GLY A 64 -7.64 4.95 14.03
N ILE A 65 -6.83 5.28 15.05
CA ILE A 65 -5.38 5.08 15.01
C ILE A 65 -5.03 3.60 15.13
N VAL A 66 -5.68 2.90 16.04
CA VAL A 66 -5.46 1.46 16.20
C VAL A 66 -5.73 0.73 14.89
N TYR A 67 -6.85 1.03 14.22
CA TYR A 67 -7.17 0.44 12.91
C TYR A 67 -6.16 0.87 11.83
N ALA A 68 -5.71 2.12 11.81
CA ALA A 68 -4.71 2.58 10.85
C ALA A 68 -3.36 1.87 11.04
N LEU A 69 -2.90 1.71 12.28
CA LEU A 69 -1.67 0.97 12.58
C LEU A 69 -1.79 -0.52 12.21
N LEU A 70 -2.92 -1.14 12.54
CA LEU A 70 -3.19 -2.53 12.19
C LEU A 70 -3.22 -2.71 10.66
N THR A 71 -3.87 -1.80 9.95
CA THR A 71 -3.89 -1.80 8.48
C THR A 71 -2.48 -1.66 7.92
N GLY A 72 -1.68 -0.72 8.44
CA GLY A 72 -0.29 -0.55 8.03
C GLY A 72 0.56 -1.81 8.25
N LEU A 73 0.38 -2.48 9.39
CA LEU A 73 1.06 -3.74 9.70
C LEU A 73 0.66 -4.86 8.72
N ILE A 74 -0.64 -4.98 8.42
CA ILE A 74 -1.16 -5.95 7.45
C ILE A 74 -0.59 -5.65 6.05
N ILE A 75 -0.55 -4.38 5.64
CA ILE A 75 0.01 -3.96 4.35
C ILE A 75 1.49 -4.33 4.27
N ALA A 76 2.28 -4.04 5.29
CA ALA A 76 3.69 -4.42 5.34
C ALA A 76 3.87 -5.95 5.25
N GLY A 77 3.04 -6.70 5.97
CA GLY A 77 3.06 -8.16 5.96
C GLY A 77 2.79 -8.73 4.55
N TYR A 78 1.67 -8.36 3.94
CA TYR A 78 1.35 -8.91 2.62
C TYR A 78 2.31 -8.42 1.53
N SER A 79 2.81 -7.18 1.59
CA SER A 79 3.80 -6.69 0.62
C SER A 79 5.10 -7.48 0.65
N THR A 80 5.51 -7.96 1.83
CA THR A 80 6.67 -8.85 1.98
C THR A 80 6.40 -10.23 1.36
N VAL A 81 5.20 -10.78 1.59
CA VAL A 81 4.78 -12.05 0.98
C VAL A 81 4.70 -11.92 -0.55
N ASP A 82 4.15 -10.82 -1.04
CA ASP A 82 4.09 -10.52 -2.48
C ASP A 82 5.48 -10.49 -3.11
N LYS A 83 6.43 -9.81 -2.46
CA LYS A 83 7.83 -9.76 -2.92
C LYS A 83 8.44 -11.15 -3.06
N GLN A 84 8.18 -12.03 -2.09
CA GLN A 84 8.64 -13.42 -2.16
C GLN A 84 7.89 -14.21 -3.23
N GLY A 85 6.58 -14.03 -3.32
CA GLY A 85 5.74 -14.73 -4.29
C GLY A 85 6.14 -14.48 -5.74
N VAL A 86 6.40 -13.21 -6.10
CA VAL A 86 6.79 -12.84 -7.48
C VAL A 86 8.23 -13.26 -7.84
N GLN A 87 9.03 -13.73 -6.88
CA GLN A 87 10.32 -14.35 -7.16
C GLN A 87 10.21 -15.81 -7.63
N HIS A 88 9.09 -16.49 -7.33
CA HIS A 88 8.89 -17.90 -7.64
C HIS A 88 7.95 -18.12 -8.83
N VAL A 89 7.04 -17.18 -9.06
CA VAL A 89 6.06 -17.25 -10.15
C VAL A 89 5.94 -15.90 -10.86
N THR A 90 5.48 -15.91 -12.11
CA THR A 90 5.26 -14.66 -12.84
C THR A 90 4.21 -13.78 -12.14
N PRO A 91 4.34 -12.44 -12.17
CA PRO A 91 3.39 -11.53 -11.52
C PRO A 91 1.93 -11.77 -11.90
N LEU A 92 1.65 -12.08 -13.16
CA LEU A 92 0.29 -12.39 -13.62
C LEU A 92 -0.27 -13.67 -13.01
N LEU A 93 0.53 -14.74 -12.94
CA LEU A 93 0.12 -16.00 -12.33
C LEU A 93 -0.09 -15.81 -10.82
N TYR A 94 0.84 -15.13 -10.15
CA TYR A 94 0.71 -14.81 -8.73
C TYR A 94 -0.58 -14.06 -8.44
N MET A 95 -0.87 -13.03 -9.23
CA MET A 95 -2.08 -12.23 -9.10
C MET A 95 -3.35 -13.04 -9.32
N TYR A 96 -3.35 -13.92 -10.33
CA TYR A 96 -4.47 -14.83 -10.58
C TYR A 96 -4.73 -15.76 -9.38
N LEU A 97 -3.68 -16.39 -8.85
CA LEU A 97 -3.77 -17.27 -7.68
C LEU A 97 -4.27 -16.51 -6.45
N MET A 98 -3.74 -15.31 -6.19
CA MET A 98 -4.13 -14.48 -5.06
C MET A 98 -5.60 -14.04 -5.16
N THR A 99 -6.02 -13.54 -6.34
CA THR A 99 -7.40 -13.10 -6.56
C THR A 99 -8.38 -14.27 -6.44
N THR A 100 -8.02 -15.43 -6.99
CA THR A 100 -8.81 -16.66 -6.91
C THR A 100 -8.94 -17.13 -5.46
N SER A 101 -7.84 -17.17 -4.71
CA SER A 101 -7.85 -17.55 -3.29
C SER A 101 -8.70 -16.60 -2.43
N ALA A 102 -8.58 -15.29 -2.67
CA ALA A 102 -9.40 -14.28 -1.99
C ALA A 102 -10.90 -14.45 -2.31
N THR A 103 -11.23 -14.74 -3.57
CA THR A 103 -12.61 -14.98 -4.01
C THR A 103 -13.18 -16.20 -3.29
N PHE A 104 -12.48 -17.33 -3.28
CA PHE A 104 -12.92 -18.53 -2.57
C PHE A 104 -13.02 -18.32 -1.05
N GLY A 105 -12.10 -17.56 -0.46
CA GLY A 105 -12.14 -17.22 0.97
C GLY A 105 -13.35 -16.36 1.34
N LEU A 106 -13.78 -15.44 0.46
CA LEU A 106 -14.94 -14.58 0.67
C LEU A 106 -16.27 -15.24 0.30
N LEU A 107 -16.25 -16.25 -0.56
CA LEU A 107 -17.44 -16.90 -1.10
C LEU A 107 -18.44 -17.35 0.00
N PRO A 108 -18.03 -18.03 1.10
CA PRO A 108 -18.96 -18.45 2.13
C PRO A 108 -19.65 -17.27 2.85
N PHE A 109 -18.99 -16.12 2.94
CA PHE A 109 -19.60 -14.89 3.48
C PHE A 109 -20.63 -14.29 2.52
N ILE A 110 -20.32 -14.25 1.24
CA ILE A 110 -21.21 -13.72 0.19
C ILE A 110 -22.44 -14.62 0.02
N MET A 111 -22.27 -15.92 0.16
CA MET A 111 -23.37 -16.90 0.01
C MET A 111 -24.34 -16.96 1.19
N ARG A 112 -24.03 -16.33 2.33
CA ARG A 112 -24.98 -16.20 3.43
C ARG A 112 -26.19 -15.36 2.99
N GLY A 113 -27.40 -15.88 3.16
CA GLY A 113 -28.67 -15.45 2.54
C GLY A 113 -28.90 -13.93 2.42
N ARG A 114 -28.72 -13.14 3.51
CA ARG A 114 -28.91 -11.68 3.50
C ARG A 114 -27.85 -10.96 2.67
N THR A 115 -26.61 -11.42 2.73
CA THR A 115 -25.47 -10.85 1.98
C THR A 115 -25.61 -11.10 0.49
N ARG A 116 -26.13 -12.29 0.11
CA ARG A 116 -26.37 -12.64 -1.29
C ARG A 116 -27.40 -11.71 -1.95
N ALA A 117 -28.47 -11.37 -1.25
CA ALA A 117 -29.50 -10.46 -1.78
C ALA A 117 -28.95 -9.05 -2.00
N VAL A 118 -28.15 -8.55 -1.05
CA VAL A 118 -27.49 -7.24 -1.16
C VAL A 118 -26.52 -7.25 -2.35
N PHE A 119 -25.71 -8.29 -2.47
CA PHE A 119 -24.73 -8.41 -3.55
C PHE A 119 -25.40 -8.47 -4.93
N ALA A 120 -26.48 -9.25 -5.07
CA ALA A 120 -27.23 -9.34 -6.33
C ALA A 120 -27.86 -7.97 -6.70
N ASN A 121 -28.41 -7.24 -5.73
CA ASN A 121 -28.99 -5.91 -5.97
C ASN A 121 -27.93 -4.90 -6.40
N GLU A 122 -26.75 -4.88 -5.75
CA GLU A 122 -25.64 -4.01 -6.13
C GLU A 122 -25.10 -4.36 -7.51
N TRP A 123 -24.98 -5.65 -7.84
CA TRP A 123 -24.56 -6.09 -9.17
C TRP A 123 -25.51 -5.58 -10.26
N HIS A 124 -26.82 -5.73 -10.06
CA HIS A 124 -27.81 -5.25 -11.04
C HIS A 124 -27.78 -3.72 -11.21
N ARG A 125 -27.51 -2.97 -10.16
CA ARG A 125 -27.47 -1.50 -10.20
C ARG A 125 -26.18 -0.93 -10.75
N HIS A 126 -25.04 -1.55 -10.40
CA HIS A 126 -23.72 -0.95 -10.58
C HIS A 126 -22.70 -1.86 -11.30
N ALA A 127 -23.16 -2.88 -12.04
CA ALA A 127 -22.28 -3.87 -12.69
C ALA A 127 -21.14 -3.24 -13.50
N ARG A 128 -21.43 -2.19 -14.29
CA ARG A 128 -20.39 -1.50 -15.09
C ARG A 128 -19.31 -0.87 -14.22
N ALA A 129 -19.69 -0.21 -13.14
CA ALA A 129 -18.74 0.42 -12.21
C ALA A 129 -17.92 -0.64 -11.45
N ILE A 130 -18.56 -1.73 -11.03
CA ILE A 130 -17.91 -2.86 -10.35
C ILE A 130 -16.87 -3.51 -11.28
N VAL A 131 -17.25 -3.80 -12.53
CA VAL A 131 -16.32 -4.39 -13.51
C VAL A 131 -15.17 -3.45 -13.83
N ALA A 132 -15.46 -2.16 -14.09
CA ALA A 132 -14.42 -1.17 -14.36
C ALA A 132 -13.47 -1.03 -13.16
N GLY A 133 -13.99 -0.93 -11.94
CA GLY A 133 -13.18 -0.88 -10.72
C GLY A 133 -12.30 -2.12 -10.55
N GLY A 134 -12.84 -3.31 -10.81
CA GLY A 134 -12.08 -4.56 -10.79
C GLY A 134 -10.96 -4.59 -11.82
N MET A 135 -11.21 -4.13 -13.04
CA MET A 135 -10.19 -4.04 -14.10
C MET A 135 -9.08 -3.05 -13.74
N PHE A 136 -9.43 -1.86 -13.24
CA PHE A 136 -8.44 -0.89 -12.79
C PHE A 136 -7.62 -1.40 -11.61
N GLN A 137 -8.26 -2.04 -10.63
CA GLN A 137 -7.58 -2.66 -9.49
C GLN A 137 -6.62 -3.75 -9.95
N PHE A 138 -7.06 -4.61 -10.89
CA PHE A 138 -6.23 -5.66 -11.46
C PHE A 138 -5.01 -5.08 -12.19
N ALA A 139 -5.21 -4.08 -13.04
CA ALA A 139 -4.12 -3.43 -13.76
C ALA A 139 -3.13 -2.72 -12.81
N ALA A 140 -3.63 -1.94 -11.85
CA ALA A 140 -2.81 -1.22 -10.89
C ALA A 140 -1.97 -2.17 -10.02
N TYR A 141 -2.59 -3.24 -9.51
CA TYR A 141 -1.87 -4.20 -8.67
C TYR A 141 -0.87 -5.04 -9.47
N GLY A 142 -1.20 -5.40 -10.72
CA GLY A 142 -0.28 -6.06 -11.63
C GLY A 142 0.98 -5.22 -11.91
N MET A 143 0.83 -3.91 -12.07
CA MET A 143 1.98 -3.00 -12.20
C MET A 143 2.85 -2.98 -10.94
N ILE A 144 2.24 -2.96 -9.75
CA ILE A 144 2.96 -3.02 -8.46
C ILE A 144 3.73 -4.35 -8.35
N LEU A 145 3.10 -5.47 -8.63
CA LEU A 145 3.75 -6.78 -8.59
C LEU A 145 4.91 -6.88 -9.59
N THR A 146 4.74 -6.30 -10.78
CA THR A 146 5.81 -6.24 -11.78
C THR A 146 6.97 -5.37 -11.29
N ALA A 147 6.70 -4.22 -10.67
CA ALA A 147 7.73 -3.39 -10.06
C ALA A 147 8.49 -4.12 -8.95
N LEU A 148 7.81 -4.94 -8.16
CA LEU A 148 8.41 -5.76 -7.10
C LEU A 148 9.36 -6.85 -7.64
N THR A 149 9.29 -7.24 -8.90
CA THR A 149 10.27 -8.18 -9.47
C THR A 149 11.66 -7.57 -9.60
N VAL A 150 11.74 -6.27 -9.88
CA VAL A 150 12.99 -5.56 -10.17
C VAL A 150 13.43 -4.58 -9.09
N SER A 151 12.51 -4.20 -8.17
CA SER A 151 12.78 -3.18 -7.16
C SER A 151 12.51 -3.68 -5.74
N PRO A 152 13.24 -3.17 -4.71
CA PRO A 152 12.97 -3.46 -3.31
C PRO A 152 11.59 -2.96 -2.87
N VAL A 153 11.01 -3.63 -1.87
CA VAL A 153 9.71 -3.23 -1.26
C VAL A 153 9.78 -1.82 -0.68
N SER A 154 10.94 -1.48 -0.10
CA SER A 154 11.20 -0.16 0.51
C SER A 154 11.05 1.01 -0.47
N TYR A 155 11.22 0.78 -1.76
CA TYR A 155 11.01 1.78 -2.81
C TYR A 155 9.59 1.73 -3.37
N VAL A 156 9.09 0.54 -3.69
CA VAL A 156 7.76 0.36 -4.31
C VAL A 156 6.63 0.78 -3.35
N GLY A 157 6.77 0.47 -2.05
CA GLY A 157 5.77 0.80 -1.04
C GLY A 157 5.44 2.30 -1.00
N PRO A 158 6.41 3.18 -0.68
CA PRO A 158 6.16 4.63 -0.62
C PRO A 158 5.79 5.23 -1.98
N PHE A 159 6.35 4.72 -3.09
CA PHE A 159 6.01 5.20 -4.42
C PHE A 159 4.55 4.92 -4.78
N ARG A 160 3.97 3.83 -4.30
CA ARG A 160 2.55 3.51 -4.46
C ARG A 160 1.63 4.58 -3.87
N GLU A 161 2.08 5.30 -2.85
CA GLU A 161 1.29 6.32 -2.18
C GLU A 161 1.04 7.57 -3.07
N ILE A 162 1.67 7.67 -4.23
CA ILE A 162 1.32 8.68 -5.26
C ILE A 162 -0.16 8.54 -5.67
N GLY A 163 -0.72 7.33 -5.63
CA GLY A 163 -2.15 7.11 -5.86
C GLY A 163 -3.06 7.93 -4.93
N LEU A 164 -2.58 8.23 -3.71
CA LEU A 164 -3.29 9.10 -2.78
C LEU A 164 -3.44 10.53 -3.33
N LEU A 165 -2.45 11.05 -4.06
CA LEU A 165 -2.50 12.38 -4.68
C LEU A 165 -3.57 12.44 -5.76
N VAL A 166 -3.69 11.37 -6.55
CA VAL A 166 -4.75 11.25 -7.57
C VAL A 166 -6.11 11.25 -6.90
N GLY A 167 -6.26 10.50 -5.77
CA GLY A 167 -7.48 10.49 -4.97
C GLY A 167 -7.84 11.87 -4.41
N VAL A 168 -6.87 12.58 -3.85
CA VAL A 168 -7.05 13.97 -3.36
C VAL A 168 -7.43 14.91 -4.51
N GLY A 169 -6.76 14.80 -5.66
CA GLY A 169 -7.07 15.59 -6.85
C GLY A 169 -8.51 15.36 -7.31
N LEU A 170 -8.94 14.12 -7.44
CA LEU A 170 -10.32 13.79 -7.79
C LEU A 170 -11.33 14.32 -6.77
N GLY A 171 -11.04 14.22 -5.47
CA GLY A 171 -11.88 14.79 -4.40
C GLY A 171 -12.11 16.30 -4.58
N VAL A 172 -11.03 17.04 -4.90
CA VAL A 172 -11.09 18.49 -5.10
C VAL A 172 -11.75 18.86 -6.42
N PHE A 173 -11.29 18.31 -7.54
CA PHE A 173 -11.72 18.76 -8.87
C PHE A 173 -13.07 18.17 -9.29
N VAL A 174 -13.37 16.92 -8.89
CA VAL A 174 -14.61 16.23 -9.28
C VAL A 174 -15.69 16.40 -8.22
N LEU A 175 -15.36 16.14 -6.94
CA LEU A 175 -16.31 16.21 -5.83
C LEU A 175 -16.46 17.63 -5.24
N LYS A 176 -15.60 18.58 -5.67
CA LYS A 176 -15.59 19.98 -5.20
C LYS A 176 -15.50 20.09 -3.67
N GLU A 177 -14.77 19.17 -3.05
CA GLU A 177 -14.53 19.23 -1.62
C GLU A 177 -13.71 20.47 -1.25
N PRO A 178 -13.97 21.10 -0.07
CA PRO A 178 -13.16 22.22 0.39
C PRO A 178 -11.69 21.75 0.56
N PHE A 179 -10.75 22.56 0.05
CA PHE A 179 -9.33 22.23 0.03
C PHE A 179 -8.58 22.99 1.16
N PRO A 180 -8.50 22.45 2.38
CA PRO A 180 -7.76 23.10 3.45
C PRO A 180 -6.27 23.08 3.16
N GLY A 181 -5.55 24.16 3.53
CA GLY A 181 -4.13 24.36 3.22
C GLY A 181 -3.20 23.19 3.60
N GLY A 182 -3.60 22.40 4.60
CA GLY A 182 -2.86 21.20 5.00
C GLY A 182 -2.87 20.07 3.97
N ARG A 183 -3.91 19.98 3.16
CA ARG A 183 -3.95 19.01 2.06
C ARG A 183 -2.93 19.37 0.97
N ILE A 184 -2.72 20.67 0.70
CA ILE A 184 -1.70 21.13 -0.25
C ILE A 184 -0.30 20.75 0.26
N LEU A 185 0.01 21.12 1.50
CA LEU A 185 1.31 20.82 2.10
C LEU A 185 1.59 19.31 2.13
N GLY A 186 0.61 18.52 2.55
CA GLY A 186 0.73 17.06 2.57
C GLY A 186 0.95 16.48 1.17
N ALA A 187 0.21 16.96 0.16
CA ALA A 187 0.38 16.54 -1.22
C ALA A 187 1.79 16.89 -1.76
N VAL A 188 2.27 18.09 -1.50
CA VAL A 188 3.63 18.50 -1.86
C VAL A 188 4.69 17.63 -1.22
N LEU A 189 4.56 17.33 0.08
CA LEU A 189 5.49 16.45 0.80
C LEU A 189 5.50 15.02 0.25
N VAL A 190 4.33 14.44 -0.05
CA VAL A 190 4.24 13.11 -0.68
C VAL A 190 4.91 13.12 -2.05
N THR A 191 4.63 14.13 -2.86
CA THR A 191 5.22 14.25 -4.21
C THR A 191 6.74 14.41 -4.14
N ALA A 192 7.22 15.32 -3.32
CA ALA A 192 8.66 15.55 -3.13
C ALA A 192 9.36 14.29 -2.60
N GLY A 193 8.77 13.61 -1.61
CA GLY A 193 9.29 12.36 -1.09
C GLY A 193 9.35 11.26 -2.15
N ALA A 194 8.29 11.09 -2.96
CA ALA A 194 8.24 10.11 -4.03
C ALA A 194 9.29 10.40 -5.13
N ILE A 195 9.47 11.67 -5.54
CA ILE A 195 10.52 12.07 -6.48
C ILE A 195 11.90 11.75 -5.89
N THR A 196 12.12 12.06 -4.60
CA THR A 196 13.39 11.78 -3.93
C THR A 196 13.72 10.28 -3.93
N ILE A 197 12.70 9.41 -3.72
CA ILE A 197 12.86 7.95 -3.83
C ILE A 197 13.19 7.53 -5.26
N ALA A 198 12.53 8.12 -6.26
CA ALA A 198 12.72 7.76 -7.66
C ALA A 198 14.13 8.09 -8.19
N ILE A 199 14.77 9.12 -7.65
CA ILE A 199 16.15 9.52 -8.02
C ILE A 199 17.21 8.96 -7.09
N ALA A 200 16.81 8.23 -6.05
CA ALA A 200 17.75 7.62 -5.11
C ALA A 200 18.51 6.47 -5.79
N PRO A 201 19.85 6.40 -5.64
CA PRO A 201 20.69 5.36 -6.23
C PRO A 201 20.49 4.00 -5.56
#